data_d74c1a220540ad9fd2b94de6ad1e13f3
#
_entry.id   d74c1a220540ad9fd2b94de6ad1e13f3
#
_cell.length_a   1.000
_cell.length_b   1.000
_cell.length_c   1.000
_cell.angle_alpha   90.00
_cell.angle_beta   90.00
_cell.angle_gamma   90.00
#
_symmetry.space_group_name_H-M   'P 1'
#
loop_
_entity.id
_entity.type
_entity.pdbx_description
1 polymer ?
#
loop_
_entity_poly.entity_id
_entity_poly.type
_entity_poly.pdbx_seq_one_letter_code
_entity_poly.pdbx_strand_id
1 'polypeptide(L)'
;SSMRPILPRLLLSLLLSAALFNAPGFAAARDRDYLPPEVEQAMKRQKVPGTSLSVFVREVGRDEPLVSFNSTVPRNPASTMKVVTTYSALESLGPAYTWRTRAYATGPIRDQVLEGNLVLLGGGDPFMTQERWWAFVSGLRQAGVTRIAGDVVIDNTYFAPLGDDRGAFDNLPHRTYNVLPDALLVNFQTVTINAVPDTATGSVRVSANPWPANLAIDNNVRLDPGACKRGADGIVVAMPEGPTGNRIELAGRYAAGCGQFSVPRAVMKAPDFAYGLFRAFWQQAGGTIGGGMRLGTLPADAKLLYSHESLTLAEVIRLVNKYSSNSMARALFLTMGAERNPGRPATTTAAREAVATFLAQRGIAAPELVLENGSGLSRNERINVTTMAEVLLAAYRSQYMPEFAASLPLSATDGTLKRRFKAPEMQGRLRMKTGTLEEVSALAGFVNAASGRTFVTVVILNHPTAEQGPGEAIQAALVQWVFGQ
;
A
#
# COMPACT_ATOMS: atom_id res chain seq x y z
N SER A 1 -28.54 48.10 -79.35
CA SER A 1 -28.84 49.45 -79.03
C SER A 1 -28.96 49.57 -77.51
N SER A 2 -27.99 50.11 -76.94
CA SER A 2 -27.76 51.50 -76.44
C SER A 2 -28.64 51.85 -75.24
N MET A 3 -28.04 52.06 -74.17
CA MET A 3 -27.87 53.35 -73.48
C MET A 3 -27.87 53.21 -71.98
N ARG A 4 -26.80 53.65 -71.39
CA ARG A 4 -26.71 54.18 -70.02
C ARG A 4 -27.43 55.52 -69.97
N PRO A 5 -27.90 56.05 -68.80
CA PRO A 5 -26.97 56.84 -67.98
C PRO A 5 -27.27 56.93 -66.46
N ILE A 6 -26.18 57.23 -65.71
CA ILE A 6 -26.00 58.34 -64.74
C ILE A 6 -26.65 58.22 -63.34
N LEU A 7 -25.75 58.18 -62.35
CA LEU A 7 -25.94 58.46 -60.91
C LEU A 7 -26.49 59.81 -60.60
N PRO A 8 -27.03 59.99 -59.39
CA PRO A 8 -26.35 60.90 -58.48
C PRO A 8 -26.17 60.36 -57.04
N ARG A 9 -25.08 60.83 -56.46
CA ARG A 9 -24.64 60.68 -55.09
C ARG A 9 -25.64 61.24 -54.11
N LEU A 10 -25.97 60.49 -53.07
CA LEU A 10 -26.56 61.05 -51.85
C LEU A 10 -25.71 60.58 -50.68
N LEU A 11 -25.12 61.56 -50.02
CA LEU A 11 -24.45 61.44 -48.73
C LEU A 11 -25.47 60.97 -47.68
N LEU A 12 -25.16 59.88 -47.01
CA LEU A 12 -25.85 59.48 -45.78
C LEU A 12 -24.82 59.28 -44.66
N SER A 13 -24.90 60.18 -43.73
CA SER A 13 -24.13 60.26 -42.51
C SER A 13 -24.27 58.97 -41.66
N LEU A 14 -23.17 58.27 -41.42
CA LEU A 14 -23.10 57.18 -40.45
C LEU A 14 -23.08 57.76 -39.04
N LEU A 15 -24.17 57.57 -38.29
CA LEU A 15 -24.19 57.64 -36.85
C LEU A 15 -23.57 56.29 -36.31
N LEU A 16 -22.38 56.37 -35.80
CA LEU A 16 -21.73 55.25 -35.02
C LEU A 16 -22.44 55.21 -33.67
N SER A 17 -23.36 54.27 -33.51
CA SER A 17 -23.85 53.87 -32.20
C SER A 17 -22.79 52.85 -31.60
N ALA A 18 -22.02 53.36 -30.66
CA ALA A 18 -21.14 52.49 -29.83
C ALA A 18 -22.01 51.63 -28.94
N ALA A 19 -22.28 50.41 -29.38
CA ALA A 19 -22.78 49.37 -28.51
C ALA A 19 -21.63 48.95 -27.56
N LEU A 20 -21.69 49.38 -26.32
CA LEU A 20 -20.89 48.83 -25.23
C LEU A 20 -21.28 47.36 -25.04
N PHE A 21 -20.53 46.48 -25.67
CA PHE A 21 -20.51 45.07 -25.27
C PHE A 21 -19.92 45.01 -23.86
N ASN A 22 -20.77 44.86 -22.86
CA ASN A 22 -20.38 44.35 -21.57
C ASN A 22 -19.88 42.90 -21.79
N ALA A 23 -18.59 42.75 -22.01
CA ALA A 23 -17.97 41.45 -21.87
C ALA A 23 -18.21 40.96 -20.41
N PRO A 24 -18.69 39.73 -20.19
CA PRO A 24 -18.77 39.22 -18.85
C PRO A 24 -17.34 39.28 -18.29
N GLY A 25 -17.20 39.99 -17.17
CA GLY A 25 -15.92 40.13 -16.50
C GLY A 25 -15.33 38.74 -16.29
N PHE A 26 -14.16 38.55 -16.86
CA PHE A 26 -13.29 37.47 -16.42
C PHE A 26 -13.15 37.64 -14.92
N ALA A 27 -13.74 36.70 -14.15
CA ALA A 27 -13.42 36.61 -12.74
C ALA A 27 -11.91 36.53 -12.65
N ALA A 28 -11.29 37.49 -11.97
CA ALA A 28 -9.86 37.54 -11.75
C ALA A 28 -9.44 36.14 -11.27
N ALA A 29 -8.45 35.56 -11.96
CA ALA A 29 -7.86 34.31 -11.51
C ALA A 29 -7.55 34.45 -10.02
N ARG A 30 -8.26 33.68 -9.18
CA ARG A 30 -8.00 33.69 -7.73
C ARG A 30 -6.51 33.52 -7.54
N ASP A 31 -5.97 34.34 -6.65
CA ASP A 31 -4.56 34.36 -6.29
C ASP A 31 -4.07 32.93 -6.12
N ARG A 32 -3.12 32.48 -6.95
CA ARG A 32 -2.62 31.10 -6.94
C ARG A 32 -1.90 30.74 -5.64
N ASP A 33 -1.69 31.72 -4.77
CA ASP A 33 -0.97 31.60 -3.50
C ASP A 33 -1.89 31.73 -2.28
N TYR A 34 -3.20 31.57 -2.46
CA TYR A 34 -4.15 31.65 -1.35
C TYR A 34 -4.10 30.39 -0.48
N LEU A 35 -3.91 30.59 0.82
CA LEU A 35 -4.17 29.60 1.86
C LEU A 35 -5.25 30.13 2.82
N PRO A 36 -6.11 29.23 3.37
CA PRO A 36 -6.99 29.63 4.46
C PRO A 36 -6.19 30.25 5.63
N PRO A 37 -6.67 31.32 6.26
CA PRO A 37 -5.96 31.95 7.37
C PRO A 37 -5.62 30.99 8.51
N GLU A 38 -6.49 30.02 8.78
CA GLU A 38 -6.28 28.99 9.81
C GLU A 38 -5.08 28.11 9.50
N VAL A 39 -4.86 27.79 8.23
CA VAL A 39 -3.70 27.01 7.76
C VAL A 39 -2.43 27.85 7.88
N GLU A 40 -2.47 29.10 7.46
CA GLU A 40 -1.31 30.01 7.62
C GLU A 40 -0.91 30.18 9.09
N GLN A 41 -1.90 30.32 9.99
CA GLN A 41 -1.65 30.41 11.42
C GLN A 41 -1.02 29.12 11.98
N ALA A 42 -1.52 27.96 11.55
CA ALA A 42 -0.94 26.69 11.95
C ALA A 42 0.52 26.56 11.49
N MET A 43 0.82 26.97 10.26
CA MET A 43 2.20 26.98 9.74
C MET A 43 3.11 27.89 10.54
N LYS A 44 2.66 29.07 10.90
CA LYS A 44 3.42 30.02 11.75
C LYS A 44 3.69 29.44 13.12
N ARG A 45 2.67 28.85 13.77
CA ARG A 45 2.82 28.19 15.08
C ARG A 45 3.83 27.04 15.03
N GLN A 46 3.81 26.27 13.94
CA GLN A 46 4.70 25.12 13.74
C GLN A 46 6.06 25.50 13.16
N LYS A 47 6.28 26.78 12.87
CA LYS A 47 7.53 27.29 12.27
C LYS A 47 7.88 26.61 10.95
N VAL A 48 6.90 26.40 10.11
CA VAL A 48 7.03 25.77 8.78
C VAL A 48 6.88 26.84 7.71
N PRO A 49 7.86 26.97 6.78
CA PRO A 49 7.76 27.94 5.69
C PRO A 49 6.77 27.45 4.61
N GLY A 50 6.14 28.41 3.92
CA GLY A 50 5.19 28.10 2.85
C GLY A 50 5.75 27.26 1.70
N THR A 51 7.05 27.38 1.44
CA THR A 51 7.73 26.61 0.38
C THR A 51 7.73 25.10 0.63
N SER A 52 7.51 24.66 1.88
CA SER A 52 7.48 23.23 2.24
C SER A 52 6.12 22.57 2.05
N LEU A 53 5.06 23.35 1.82
CA LEU A 53 3.68 22.89 1.79
C LEU A 53 3.09 22.98 0.38
N SER A 54 2.33 21.96 -0.01
CA SER A 54 1.42 22.00 -1.16
C SER A 54 0.02 21.57 -0.72
N VAL A 55 -0.99 22.30 -1.18
CA VAL A 55 -2.40 22.05 -0.87
C VAL A 55 -3.25 22.18 -2.12
N PHE A 56 -4.21 21.26 -2.27
CA PHE A 56 -5.26 21.37 -3.29
C PHE A 56 -6.60 20.96 -2.68
N VAL A 57 -7.61 21.80 -2.85
CA VAL A 57 -8.98 21.54 -2.41
C VAL A 57 -9.93 21.93 -3.53
N ARG A 58 -10.81 21.00 -3.91
CA ARG A 58 -11.81 21.23 -4.94
C ARG A 58 -13.10 20.51 -4.59
N GLU A 59 -14.22 21.25 -4.70
CA GLU A 59 -15.55 20.63 -4.60
C GLU A 59 -15.79 19.70 -5.78
N VAL A 60 -16.29 18.51 -5.51
CA VAL A 60 -16.69 17.57 -6.56
C VAL A 60 -17.83 18.19 -7.38
N GLY A 61 -17.70 18.15 -8.70
CA GLY A 61 -18.67 18.77 -9.62
C GLY A 61 -18.42 20.24 -9.94
N ARG A 62 -17.39 20.85 -9.36
CA ARG A 62 -16.91 22.20 -9.70
C ARG A 62 -15.58 22.13 -10.42
N ASP A 63 -15.32 23.04 -11.36
CA ASP A 63 -14.06 23.05 -12.11
C ASP A 63 -12.95 23.81 -11.40
N GLU A 64 -13.31 24.88 -10.68
CA GLU A 64 -12.35 25.73 -9.98
C GLU A 64 -12.00 25.19 -8.59
N PRO A 65 -10.71 25.10 -8.23
CA PRO A 65 -10.32 24.74 -6.89
C PRO A 65 -10.61 25.87 -5.90
N LEU A 66 -10.95 25.50 -4.66
CA LEU A 66 -11.03 26.46 -3.54
C LEU A 66 -9.62 26.86 -3.06
N VAL A 67 -8.70 25.92 -3.08
CA VAL A 67 -7.30 26.11 -2.70
C VAL A 67 -6.41 25.42 -3.73
N SER A 68 -5.41 26.15 -4.20
CA SER A 68 -4.39 25.63 -5.11
C SER A 68 -3.07 26.31 -4.75
N PHE A 69 -2.36 25.74 -3.79
CA PHE A 69 -1.14 26.33 -3.22
C PHE A 69 0.06 25.44 -3.50
N ASN A 70 1.08 25.97 -4.16
CA ASN A 70 2.24 25.19 -4.64
C ASN A 70 1.82 23.89 -5.32
N SER A 71 0.74 23.95 -6.11
CA SER A 71 0.00 22.78 -6.55
C SER A 71 0.70 21.99 -7.65
N THR A 72 1.71 22.56 -8.30
CA THR A 72 2.50 21.90 -9.35
C THR A 72 3.88 21.48 -8.86
N VAL A 73 4.24 21.72 -7.60
CA VAL A 73 5.54 21.34 -7.05
C VAL A 73 5.57 19.84 -6.81
N PRO A 74 6.52 19.10 -7.41
CA PRO A 74 6.70 17.68 -7.11
C PRO A 74 7.08 17.48 -5.65
N ARG A 75 6.32 16.62 -4.95
CA ARG A 75 6.54 16.30 -3.54
C ARG A 75 6.71 14.81 -3.33
N ASN A 76 7.43 14.42 -2.30
CA ASN A 76 7.37 13.06 -1.79
C ASN A 76 6.00 12.86 -1.10
N PRO A 77 5.15 11.97 -1.61
CA PRO A 77 3.79 11.78 -1.08
C PRO A 77 3.72 10.80 0.08
N ALA A 78 4.81 10.11 0.40
CA ALA A 78 4.78 8.97 1.29
C ALA A 78 3.67 7.97 0.86
N SER A 79 3.00 7.35 1.82
CA SER A 79 1.97 6.33 1.52
C SER A 79 0.71 6.87 0.83
N THR A 80 0.54 8.18 0.65
CA THR A 80 -0.56 8.67 -0.19
C THR A 80 -0.41 8.26 -1.65
N MET A 81 0.80 7.86 -2.11
CA MET A 81 0.99 7.24 -3.42
C MET A 81 0.13 5.99 -3.62
N LYS A 82 -0.25 5.30 -2.55
CA LYS A 82 -1.14 4.15 -2.62
C LYS A 82 -2.52 4.48 -3.21
N VAL A 83 -2.95 5.73 -3.14
CA VAL A 83 -4.16 6.21 -3.85
C VAL A 83 -4.03 5.97 -5.34
N VAL A 84 -2.89 6.35 -5.93
CA VAL A 84 -2.63 6.14 -7.36
C VAL A 84 -2.56 4.64 -7.69
N THR A 85 -1.83 3.88 -6.91
CA THR A 85 -1.63 2.45 -7.13
C THR A 85 -2.94 1.67 -7.00
N THR A 86 -3.73 1.92 -5.96
CA THR A 86 -4.97 1.18 -5.72
C THR A 86 -6.07 1.54 -6.71
N TYR A 87 -6.21 2.82 -7.06
CA TYR A 87 -7.17 3.24 -8.07
C TYR A 87 -6.80 2.69 -9.45
N SER A 88 -5.52 2.78 -9.84
CA SER A 88 -5.06 2.23 -11.12
C SER A 88 -5.29 0.73 -11.22
N ALA A 89 -5.03 -0.01 -10.15
CA ALA A 89 -5.29 -1.45 -10.08
C ALA A 89 -6.80 -1.76 -10.20
N LEU A 90 -7.62 -1.03 -9.44
CA LEU A 90 -9.08 -1.24 -9.42
C LEU A 90 -9.70 -1.09 -10.82
N GLU A 91 -9.30 -0.06 -11.55
CA GLU A 91 -9.81 0.18 -12.90
C GLU A 91 -9.21 -0.78 -13.94
N SER A 92 -7.91 -1.08 -13.83
CA SER A 92 -7.21 -1.92 -14.81
C SER A 92 -7.58 -3.39 -14.69
N LEU A 93 -7.79 -3.88 -13.47
CA LEU A 93 -8.03 -5.30 -13.18
C LEU A 93 -9.50 -5.61 -12.87
N GLY A 94 -10.24 -4.62 -12.38
CA GLY A 94 -11.61 -4.78 -11.89
C GLY A 94 -11.70 -5.26 -10.43
N PRO A 95 -12.81 -4.94 -9.74
CA PRO A 95 -12.97 -5.24 -8.30
C PRO A 95 -13.02 -6.72 -7.97
N ALA A 96 -13.42 -7.56 -8.92
CA ALA A 96 -13.55 -9.01 -8.74
C ALA A 96 -12.27 -9.79 -9.11
N TYR A 97 -11.21 -9.11 -9.50
CA TYR A 97 -9.93 -9.74 -9.82
C TYR A 97 -9.41 -10.54 -8.63
N THR A 98 -8.88 -11.74 -8.90
CA THR A 98 -8.29 -12.62 -7.90
C THR A 98 -6.95 -13.16 -8.38
N TRP A 99 -6.11 -13.53 -7.41
CA TRP A 99 -4.83 -14.21 -7.66
C TRP A 99 -4.96 -15.68 -7.31
N ARG A 100 -4.18 -16.52 -7.98
CA ARG A 100 -4.21 -17.96 -7.74
C ARG A 100 -2.84 -18.46 -7.30
N THR A 101 -2.88 -19.32 -6.27
CA THR A 101 -1.74 -20.11 -5.83
C THR A 101 -2.04 -21.56 -6.14
N ARG A 102 -1.15 -22.25 -6.87
CA ARG A 102 -1.40 -23.58 -7.38
C ARG A 102 -0.32 -24.57 -6.98
N ALA A 103 -0.73 -25.81 -6.79
CA ALA A 103 0.17 -26.92 -6.55
C ALA A 103 0.08 -27.93 -7.70
N TYR A 104 1.23 -28.35 -8.20
CA TYR A 104 1.35 -29.29 -9.33
C TYR A 104 2.20 -30.48 -8.94
N ALA A 105 1.90 -31.64 -9.52
CA ALA A 105 2.70 -32.85 -9.41
C ALA A 105 3.55 -33.05 -10.67
N THR A 106 4.82 -33.48 -10.49
CA THR A 106 5.70 -33.83 -11.60
C THR A 106 5.92 -35.33 -11.73
N GLY A 107 5.06 -36.13 -11.14
CA GLY A 107 5.09 -37.59 -11.22
C GLY A 107 3.76 -38.20 -10.84
N PRO A 108 3.63 -39.54 -10.91
CA PRO A 108 2.38 -40.22 -10.58
C PRO A 108 2.13 -40.21 -9.08
N ILE A 109 0.85 -40.30 -8.70
CA ILE A 109 0.43 -40.51 -7.32
C ILE A 109 -0.04 -41.94 -7.18
N ARG A 110 0.64 -42.73 -6.33
CA ARG A 110 0.31 -44.13 -6.05
C ARG A 110 0.29 -44.33 -4.54
N ASP A 111 -0.80 -44.92 -4.03
CA ASP A 111 -0.99 -45.15 -2.60
C ASP A 111 -0.77 -43.89 -1.77
N GLN A 112 -1.29 -42.74 -2.25
CA GLN A 112 -1.17 -41.41 -1.65
C GLN A 112 0.27 -40.88 -1.61
N VAL A 113 1.20 -41.49 -2.34
CA VAL A 113 2.58 -41.02 -2.49
C VAL A 113 2.74 -40.33 -3.84
N LEU A 114 3.14 -39.08 -3.84
CA LEU A 114 3.61 -38.39 -5.03
C LEU A 114 5.03 -38.89 -5.34
N GLU A 115 5.17 -39.68 -6.39
CA GLU A 115 6.46 -40.19 -6.87
C GLU A 115 7.13 -39.16 -7.80
N GLY A 116 7.48 -38.02 -7.22
CA GLY A 116 8.05 -36.90 -7.93
C GLY A 116 8.13 -35.67 -7.03
N ASN A 117 8.21 -34.51 -7.66
CA ASN A 117 8.25 -33.24 -6.98
C ASN A 117 6.85 -32.61 -6.88
N LEU A 118 6.64 -31.84 -5.84
CA LEU A 118 5.54 -30.91 -5.71
C LEU A 118 6.01 -29.52 -6.14
N VAL A 119 5.35 -28.91 -7.12
CA VAL A 119 5.63 -27.53 -7.53
C VAL A 119 4.57 -26.61 -6.95
N LEU A 120 5.00 -25.64 -6.17
CA LEU A 120 4.15 -24.56 -5.67
C LEU A 120 4.33 -23.34 -6.56
N LEU A 121 3.31 -23.01 -7.33
CA LEU A 121 3.31 -21.86 -8.24
C LEU A 121 2.67 -20.66 -7.56
N GLY A 122 3.48 -19.64 -7.24
CA GLY A 122 3.00 -18.37 -6.75
C GLY A 122 2.43 -17.50 -7.85
N GLY A 123 1.26 -16.93 -7.63
CA GLY A 123 0.59 -16.03 -8.58
C GLY A 123 0.56 -14.57 -8.13
N GLY A 124 1.31 -14.20 -7.10
CA GLY A 124 1.38 -12.84 -6.62
C GLY A 124 0.29 -12.45 -5.61
N ASP A 125 -0.37 -13.41 -4.99
CA ASP A 125 -1.40 -13.16 -3.96
C ASP A 125 -0.87 -12.19 -2.89
N PRO A 126 -1.47 -10.98 -2.74
CA PRO A 126 -0.97 -9.99 -1.79
C PRO A 126 -1.30 -10.32 -0.33
N PHE A 127 -2.21 -11.26 -0.08
CA PHE A 127 -2.76 -11.52 1.25
C PHE A 127 -2.85 -13.02 1.55
N MET A 128 -1.73 -13.73 1.35
CA MET A 128 -1.60 -15.14 1.74
C MET A 128 -1.16 -15.23 3.20
N THR A 129 -2.09 -15.01 4.13
CA THR A 129 -1.85 -15.12 5.57
C THR A 129 -1.59 -16.57 6.00
N GLN A 130 -1.15 -16.77 7.25
CA GLN A 130 -0.97 -18.13 7.78
C GLN A 130 -2.26 -18.95 7.72
N GLU A 131 -3.42 -18.33 7.98
CA GLU A 131 -4.72 -19.01 7.94
C GLU A 131 -5.07 -19.46 6.51
N ARG A 132 -4.80 -18.61 5.54
CA ARG A 132 -5.03 -18.92 4.12
C ARG A 132 -4.03 -19.94 3.60
N TRP A 133 -2.78 -19.88 4.06
CA TRP A 133 -1.75 -20.86 3.76
C TRP A 133 -2.09 -22.23 4.37
N TRP A 134 -2.59 -22.25 5.60
CA TRP A 134 -3.10 -23.48 6.21
C TRP A 134 -4.24 -24.07 5.39
N ALA A 135 -5.18 -23.25 4.94
CA ALA A 135 -6.29 -23.71 4.08
C ALA A 135 -5.77 -24.29 2.76
N PHE A 136 -4.78 -23.66 2.15
CA PHE A 136 -4.12 -24.17 0.94
C PHE A 136 -3.47 -25.55 1.18
N VAL A 137 -2.72 -25.68 2.25
CA VAL A 137 -2.05 -26.95 2.60
C VAL A 137 -3.09 -28.04 2.91
N SER A 138 -4.14 -27.71 3.65
CA SER A 138 -5.27 -28.61 3.93
C SER A 138 -5.95 -29.10 2.65
N GLY A 139 -6.24 -28.18 1.73
CA GLY A 139 -6.87 -28.52 0.45
C GLY A 139 -5.98 -29.42 -0.40
N LEU A 140 -4.70 -29.15 -0.43
CA LEU A 140 -3.71 -30.00 -1.12
C LEU A 140 -3.65 -31.41 -0.48
N ARG A 141 -3.66 -31.49 0.84
CA ARG A 141 -3.68 -32.77 1.55
C ARG A 141 -4.90 -33.61 1.19
N GLN A 142 -6.06 -32.97 1.05
CA GLN A 142 -7.31 -33.62 0.66
C GLN A 142 -7.34 -34.05 -0.82
N ALA A 143 -6.42 -33.55 -1.64
CA ALA A 143 -6.27 -33.98 -3.04
C ALA A 143 -5.67 -35.39 -3.19
N GLY A 144 -5.38 -36.08 -2.07
CA GLY A 144 -4.99 -37.47 -2.07
C GLY A 144 -3.49 -37.71 -1.96
N VAL A 145 -2.72 -36.73 -1.49
CA VAL A 145 -1.26 -36.86 -1.24
C VAL A 145 -1.00 -36.83 0.25
N THR A 146 -0.28 -37.85 0.77
CA THR A 146 0.24 -37.87 2.14
C THR A 146 1.75 -37.74 2.18
N ARG A 147 2.44 -38.24 1.15
CA ARG A 147 3.89 -38.19 1.06
C ARG A 147 4.33 -37.58 -0.27
N ILE A 148 5.21 -36.64 -0.20
CA ILE A 148 5.96 -36.10 -1.35
C ILE A 148 7.32 -36.82 -1.34
N ALA A 149 7.59 -37.71 -2.31
CA ALA A 149 8.82 -38.45 -2.35
C ALA A 149 10.03 -37.60 -2.78
N GLY A 150 9.80 -36.62 -3.65
CA GLY A 150 10.82 -35.70 -4.14
C GLY A 150 10.90 -34.41 -3.36
N ASP A 151 11.24 -33.34 -4.07
CA ASP A 151 11.40 -31.98 -3.55
C ASP A 151 10.09 -31.18 -3.59
N VAL A 152 10.04 -30.15 -2.79
CA VAL A 152 9.12 -29.03 -2.94
C VAL A 152 9.84 -27.97 -3.77
N VAL A 153 9.33 -27.72 -4.98
CA VAL A 153 9.86 -26.72 -5.91
C VAL A 153 8.99 -25.48 -5.81
N ILE A 154 9.59 -24.33 -5.53
CA ILE A 154 8.86 -23.06 -5.51
C ILE A 154 9.13 -22.32 -6.81
N ASP A 155 8.07 -22.06 -7.55
CA ASP A 155 8.07 -21.18 -8.72
C ASP A 155 7.48 -19.83 -8.33
N ASN A 156 8.35 -18.83 -8.16
CA ASN A 156 7.98 -17.46 -7.87
C ASN A 156 8.27 -16.51 -9.04
N THR A 157 8.34 -17.05 -10.25
CA THR A 157 8.74 -16.31 -11.45
C THR A 157 7.66 -15.39 -12.03
N TYR A 158 6.45 -15.40 -11.46
CA TYR A 158 5.41 -14.44 -11.84
C TYR A 158 5.88 -12.99 -11.66
N PHE A 159 6.68 -12.72 -10.64
CA PHE A 159 7.43 -11.47 -10.49
C PHE A 159 8.91 -11.73 -10.82
N ALA A 160 9.49 -10.85 -11.64
CA ALA A 160 10.92 -10.89 -11.89
C ALA A 160 11.70 -10.60 -10.60
N PRO A 161 12.93 -11.10 -10.45
CA PRO A 161 13.79 -10.72 -9.32
C PRO A 161 13.93 -9.20 -9.24
N LEU A 162 13.68 -8.63 -8.06
CA LEU A 162 13.67 -7.18 -7.88
C LEU A 162 15.07 -6.60 -7.73
N GLY A 163 16.01 -7.37 -7.20
CA GLY A 163 17.35 -6.89 -6.88
C GLY A 163 17.38 -5.92 -5.69
N ASP A 164 16.25 -5.74 -5.00
CA ASP A 164 16.12 -4.84 -3.87
C ASP A 164 16.69 -5.46 -2.60
N ASP A 165 17.19 -4.61 -1.69
CA ASP A 165 17.58 -4.96 -0.34
C ASP A 165 16.55 -4.45 0.66
N ARG A 166 16.08 -5.30 1.57
CA ARG A 166 15.13 -4.91 2.63
C ARG A 166 15.67 -3.83 3.57
N GLY A 167 16.97 -3.71 3.68
CA GLY A 167 17.62 -2.69 4.49
C GLY A 167 17.87 -1.36 3.77
N ALA A 168 17.65 -1.29 2.46
CA ALA A 168 18.07 -0.15 1.65
C ALA A 168 17.40 1.18 2.04
N PHE A 169 16.17 1.14 2.54
CA PHE A 169 15.42 2.36 2.87
C PHE A 169 15.90 3.04 4.16
N ASP A 170 16.07 2.28 5.23
CA ASP A 170 16.34 2.82 6.58
C ASP A 170 17.29 1.95 7.42
N ASN A 171 17.94 0.97 6.81
CA ASN A 171 18.82 0.01 7.46
C ASN A 171 18.13 -0.82 8.58
N LEU A 172 16.82 -1.07 8.43
CA LEU A 172 16.02 -1.86 9.35
C LEU A 172 15.34 -3.04 8.62
N PRO A 173 16.12 -4.03 8.11
CA PRO A 173 15.62 -5.07 7.22
C PRO A 173 14.63 -6.06 7.88
N HIS A 174 14.56 -6.09 9.23
CA HIS A 174 13.63 -6.97 9.95
C HIS A 174 12.25 -6.32 10.18
N ARG A 175 12.09 -5.06 9.85
CA ARG A 175 10.80 -4.38 10.00
C ARG A 175 9.82 -4.89 8.95
N THR A 176 8.59 -5.11 9.36
CA THR A 176 7.54 -5.67 8.50
C THR A 176 7.18 -4.74 7.33
N TYR A 177 7.31 -3.42 7.51
CA TYR A 177 7.06 -2.45 6.45
C TYR A 177 8.12 -2.48 5.33
N ASN A 178 9.28 -3.11 5.56
CA ASN A 178 10.36 -3.26 4.59
C ASN A 178 10.32 -4.60 3.82
N VAL A 179 9.33 -5.44 4.07
CA VAL A 179 9.18 -6.72 3.36
C VAL A 179 8.97 -6.47 1.88
N LEU A 180 9.75 -7.19 1.07
CA LEU A 180 9.66 -7.10 -0.38
C LEU A 180 8.51 -7.94 -0.91
N PRO A 181 7.85 -7.53 -2.01
CA PRO A 181 6.87 -8.38 -2.68
C PRO A 181 7.56 -9.62 -3.26
N ASP A 182 6.84 -10.73 -3.27
CA ASP A 182 7.24 -11.98 -3.91
C ASP A 182 6.01 -12.64 -4.50
N ALA A 183 6.17 -13.39 -5.58
CA ALA A 183 5.05 -14.08 -6.20
C ALA A 183 4.44 -15.15 -5.27
N LEU A 184 5.20 -15.63 -4.30
CA LEU A 184 4.75 -16.52 -3.22
C LEU A 184 5.18 -15.95 -1.85
N LEU A 185 4.52 -14.88 -1.44
CA LEU A 185 4.75 -14.25 -0.14
C LEU A 185 3.73 -14.78 0.87
N VAL A 186 4.22 -15.54 1.86
CA VAL A 186 3.37 -16.14 2.91
C VAL A 186 3.51 -15.35 4.20
N ASN A 187 2.38 -14.97 4.77
CA ASN A 187 2.25 -14.25 6.03
C ASN A 187 3.18 -13.02 6.13
N PHE A 188 3.37 -12.33 5.02
CA PHE A 188 4.28 -11.18 4.91
C PHE A 188 5.70 -11.49 5.40
N GLN A 189 6.12 -12.76 5.30
CA GLN A 189 7.44 -13.21 5.75
C GLN A 189 7.70 -12.85 7.22
N THR A 190 6.65 -12.81 8.02
CA THR A 190 6.67 -12.25 9.38
C THR A 190 6.23 -13.28 10.40
N VAL A 191 6.97 -13.33 11.49
CA VAL A 191 6.59 -14.05 12.72
C VAL A 191 6.38 -13.05 13.84
N THR A 192 5.43 -13.33 14.74
CA THR A 192 5.33 -12.64 16.02
C THR A 192 6.03 -13.47 17.08
N ILE A 193 7.11 -12.93 17.65
CA ILE A 193 7.84 -13.55 18.73
C ILE A 193 7.13 -13.22 20.02
N ASN A 194 6.76 -14.23 20.80
CA ASN A 194 6.10 -14.09 22.09
C ASN A 194 7.04 -14.57 23.20
N ALA A 195 7.13 -13.78 24.26
CA ALA A 195 7.86 -14.15 25.48
C ALA A 195 6.90 -14.00 26.67
N VAL A 196 6.74 -15.11 27.42
CA VAL A 196 5.80 -15.17 28.55
C VAL A 196 6.58 -15.56 29.80
N PRO A 197 6.58 -14.73 30.86
CA PRO A 197 7.19 -15.11 32.14
C PRO A 197 6.51 -16.32 32.75
N ASP A 198 7.31 -17.28 33.21
CA ASP A 198 6.84 -18.44 33.98
C ASP A 198 7.54 -18.44 35.33
N THR A 199 6.87 -17.91 36.34
CA THR A 199 7.41 -17.80 37.71
C THR A 199 7.52 -19.16 38.37
N ALA A 200 6.76 -20.17 37.97
CA ALA A 200 6.79 -21.50 38.51
C ALA A 200 8.12 -22.24 38.15
N THR A 201 8.61 -22.03 36.94
CA THR A 201 9.89 -22.61 36.47
C THR A 201 11.06 -21.63 36.59
N GLY A 202 10.81 -20.36 36.91
CA GLY A 202 11.87 -19.32 36.95
C GLY A 202 12.44 -18.98 35.59
N SER A 203 11.66 -19.16 34.50
CA SER A 203 12.10 -18.99 33.13
C SER A 203 11.16 -18.08 32.34
N VAL A 204 11.61 -17.65 31.16
CA VAL A 204 10.78 -16.98 30.17
C VAL A 204 10.53 -17.97 29.03
N ARG A 205 9.26 -18.29 28.78
CA ARG A 205 8.86 -19.16 27.67
C ARG A 205 8.75 -18.35 26.40
N VAL A 206 9.44 -18.80 25.34
CA VAL A 206 9.48 -18.12 24.05
C VAL A 206 8.82 -18.97 22.97
N SER A 207 8.06 -18.35 22.11
CA SER A 207 7.46 -18.96 20.93
C SER A 207 7.38 -17.98 19.76
N ALA A 208 7.13 -18.52 18.57
CA ALA A 208 6.83 -17.72 17.37
C ALA A 208 5.45 -18.10 16.82
N ASN A 209 4.72 -17.13 16.32
CA ASN A 209 3.44 -17.36 15.65
C ASN A 209 3.38 -16.57 14.33
N PRO A 210 3.30 -17.24 13.18
CA PRO A 210 3.48 -18.69 12.98
C PRO A 210 4.92 -19.11 13.26
N TRP A 211 5.15 -20.41 13.42
CA TRP A 211 6.51 -20.95 13.61
C TRP A 211 6.89 -21.85 12.44
N PRO A 212 7.58 -21.33 11.43
CA PRO A 212 8.10 -22.16 10.33
C PRO A 212 9.01 -23.27 10.84
N ALA A 213 8.92 -24.45 10.24
CA ALA A 213 9.67 -25.63 10.68
C ALA A 213 11.20 -25.46 10.61
N ASN A 214 11.65 -24.54 9.77
CA ASN A 214 13.07 -24.22 9.57
C ASN A 214 13.55 -22.99 10.37
N LEU A 215 12.73 -22.41 11.24
CA LEU A 215 13.12 -21.30 12.11
C LEU A 215 13.60 -21.80 13.46
N ALA A 216 14.84 -21.49 13.81
CA ALA A 216 15.42 -21.74 15.11
C ALA A 216 15.36 -20.49 16.00
N ILE A 217 14.95 -20.66 17.25
CA ILE A 217 14.94 -19.58 18.25
C ILE A 217 15.78 -20.04 19.44
N ASP A 218 16.85 -19.28 19.72
CA ASP A 218 17.69 -19.48 20.88
C ASP A 218 17.24 -18.55 22.00
N ASN A 219 16.71 -19.12 23.08
CA ASN A 219 16.19 -18.36 24.22
C ASN A 219 17.22 -18.28 25.34
N ASN A 220 17.85 -17.12 25.47
CA ASN A 220 18.78 -16.80 26.54
C ASN A 220 18.26 -15.66 27.46
N VAL A 221 16.95 -15.47 27.50
CA VAL A 221 16.32 -14.46 28.35
C VAL A 221 16.30 -14.96 29.81
N ARG A 222 16.73 -14.11 30.72
CA ARG A 222 16.69 -14.38 32.16
C ARG A 222 15.48 -13.71 32.79
N LEU A 223 14.76 -14.45 33.64
CA LEU A 223 13.61 -13.93 34.37
C LEU A 223 14.05 -13.21 35.64
N ASP A 224 13.59 -11.97 35.79
CA ASP A 224 13.61 -11.26 37.08
C ASP A 224 12.24 -11.34 37.72
N PRO A 225 12.11 -11.80 38.98
CA PRO A 225 10.80 -12.01 39.60
C PRO A 225 10.10 -10.72 40.07
N GLY A 226 10.66 -9.56 39.81
CA GLY A 226 10.19 -8.28 40.29
C GLY A 226 9.11 -7.60 39.45
N ALA A 227 8.74 -6.38 39.88
CA ALA A 227 7.80 -5.52 39.19
C ALA A 227 8.40 -4.98 37.86
N CYS A 228 7.52 -4.67 36.92
CA CYS A 228 7.92 -4.09 35.63
C CYS A 228 8.39 -2.64 35.83
N LYS A 229 9.64 -2.37 35.54
CA LYS A 229 10.25 -1.03 35.70
C LYS A 229 10.35 -0.25 34.39
N ARG A 230 10.45 -0.92 33.25
CA ARG A 230 10.71 -0.32 31.94
C ARG A 230 10.02 -1.02 30.76
N GLY A 231 8.87 -1.67 30.93
CA GLY A 231 8.19 -2.36 29.84
C GLY A 231 9.05 -3.46 29.18
N ALA A 232 8.96 -3.59 27.86
CA ALA A 232 9.63 -4.64 27.07
C ALA A 232 11.11 -4.41 26.79
N ASP A 233 11.73 -3.39 27.35
CA ASP A 233 13.11 -2.95 27.02
C ASP A 233 14.21 -3.91 27.47
N GLY A 234 13.86 -4.94 28.23
CA GLY A 234 14.83 -5.93 28.73
C GLY A 234 15.18 -7.04 27.75
N ILE A 235 14.39 -7.26 26.70
CA ILE A 235 14.61 -8.32 25.72
C ILE A 235 15.29 -7.77 24.47
N VAL A 236 16.45 -8.35 24.16
CA VAL A 236 17.17 -8.07 22.91
C VAL A 236 16.85 -9.16 21.91
N VAL A 237 16.36 -8.78 20.74
CA VAL A 237 16.10 -9.68 19.61
C VAL A 237 17.21 -9.49 18.59
N ALA A 238 17.97 -10.54 18.32
CA ALA A 238 19.08 -10.50 17.37
C ALA A 238 18.90 -11.57 16.28
N MET A 239 19.45 -11.29 15.12
CA MET A 239 19.53 -12.22 13.98
C MET A 239 21.00 -12.42 13.64
N PRO A 240 21.69 -13.41 14.23
CA PRO A 240 23.14 -13.55 14.10
C PRO A 240 23.58 -13.89 12.68
N GLU A 241 22.72 -14.51 11.88
CA GLU A 241 22.98 -14.87 10.48
C GLU A 241 22.49 -13.80 9.50
N GLY A 242 22.08 -12.63 10.00
CA GLY A 242 21.53 -11.55 9.21
C GLY A 242 20.03 -11.67 8.94
N PRO A 243 19.44 -10.70 8.21
CA PRO A 243 18.00 -10.60 8.03
C PRO A 243 17.39 -11.71 7.16
N THR A 244 18.21 -12.42 6.39
CA THR A 244 17.78 -13.55 5.54
C THR A 244 18.09 -14.90 6.16
N GLY A 245 18.67 -14.92 7.35
CA GLY A 245 18.93 -16.13 8.10
C GLY A 245 17.67 -16.71 8.74
N ASN A 246 17.81 -17.93 9.26
CA ASN A 246 16.71 -18.68 9.87
C ASN A 246 16.88 -18.88 11.39
N ARG A 247 17.69 -18.04 12.02
CA ARG A 247 17.96 -18.08 13.46
C ARG A 247 17.66 -16.75 14.12
N ILE A 248 16.95 -16.82 15.25
CA ILE A 248 16.70 -15.66 16.13
C ILE A 248 17.31 -15.98 17.49
N GLU A 249 18.04 -15.05 18.05
CA GLU A 249 18.53 -15.09 19.43
C GLU A 249 17.79 -14.08 20.27
N LEU A 250 17.30 -14.51 21.43
CA LEU A 250 16.72 -13.66 22.45
C LEU A 250 17.61 -13.67 23.69
N ALA A 251 17.93 -12.50 24.20
CA ALA A 251 18.79 -12.33 25.36
C ALA A 251 18.31 -11.19 26.24
N GLY A 252 18.94 -11.02 27.38
CA GLY A 252 18.64 -9.96 28.32
C GLY A 252 17.88 -10.45 29.55
N ARG A 253 17.39 -9.49 30.35
CA ARG A 253 16.60 -9.73 31.56
C ARG A 253 15.19 -9.20 31.38
N TYR A 254 14.22 -9.96 31.82
CA TYR A 254 12.83 -9.61 31.69
C TYR A 254 12.11 -9.78 33.02
N ALA A 255 11.44 -8.71 33.49
CA ALA A 255 10.72 -8.73 34.74
C ALA A 255 9.37 -9.46 34.60
N ALA A 256 9.09 -10.37 35.54
CA ALA A 256 7.81 -11.10 35.57
C ALA A 256 6.59 -10.20 35.55
N GLY A 257 6.67 -9.06 36.23
CA GLY A 257 5.59 -8.07 36.27
C GLY A 257 5.27 -7.38 34.96
N CYS A 258 6.11 -7.49 33.92
CA CYS A 258 5.85 -6.92 32.61
C CYS A 258 4.83 -7.73 31.78
N GLY A 259 4.50 -8.94 32.19
CA GLY A 259 3.55 -9.79 31.47
C GLY A 259 4.09 -10.30 30.14
N GLN A 260 3.18 -10.56 29.20
CA GLN A 260 3.55 -11.06 27.87
C GLN A 260 4.19 -9.96 27.03
N PHE A 261 5.32 -10.30 26.41
CA PHE A 261 5.97 -9.51 25.37
C PHE A 261 5.67 -10.10 24.01
N SER A 262 5.35 -9.25 23.02
CA SER A 262 5.12 -9.66 21.65
C SER A 262 5.77 -8.67 20.69
N VAL A 263 6.53 -9.17 19.72
CA VAL A 263 7.16 -8.33 18.72
C VAL A 263 7.17 -9.01 17.34
N PRO A 264 6.72 -8.32 16.27
CA PRO A 264 6.81 -8.85 14.91
C PRO A 264 8.21 -8.67 14.35
N ARG A 265 8.67 -9.67 13.59
CA ARG A 265 9.92 -9.62 12.84
C ARG A 265 9.77 -10.31 11.49
N ALA A 266 10.27 -9.65 10.44
CA ALA A 266 10.43 -10.29 9.13
C ALA A 266 11.71 -11.13 9.15
N VAL A 267 11.61 -12.39 8.74
CA VAL A 267 12.68 -13.38 8.84
C VAL A 267 12.85 -14.14 7.54
N MET A 268 14.03 -14.66 7.27
CA MET A 268 14.38 -15.49 6.12
C MET A 268 14.21 -14.78 4.79
N LYS A 269 14.40 -15.51 3.70
CA LYS A 269 13.93 -15.14 2.35
C LYS A 269 12.50 -15.64 2.17
N ALA A 270 11.74 -15.00 1.28
CA ALA A 270 10.35 -15.37 1.06
C ALA A 270 10.13 -16.85 0.71
N PRO A 271 10.91 -17.48 -0.20
CA PRO A 271 10.76 -18.90 -0.48
C PRO A 271 11.06 -19.81 0.72
N ASP A 272 12.07 -19.47 1.50
CA ASP A 272 12.43 -20.25 2.70
C ASP A 272 11.32 -20.18 3.77
N PHE A 273 10.71 -19.00 3.91
CA PHE A 273 9.59 -18.81 4.82
C PHE A 273 8.35 -19.59 4.36
N ALA A 274 8.00 -19.50 3.08
CA ALA A 274 6.88 -20.22 2.50
C ALA A 274 7.04 -21.73 2.67
N TYR A 275 8.23 -22.24 2.38
CA TYR A 275 8.55 -23.68 2.56
C TYR A 275 8.51 -24.09 4.02
N GLY A 276 9.13 -23.33 4.90
CA GLY A 276 9.17 -23.66 6.34
C GLY A 276 7.77 -23.74 6.94
N LEU A 277 6.88 -22.82 6.57
CA LEU A 277 5.50 -22.85 7.03
C LEU A 277 4.67 -23.92 6.33
N PHE A 278 4.92 -24.18 5.04
CA PHE A 278 4.34 -25.32 4.32
C PHE A 278 4.68 -26.63 5.04
N ARG A 279 5.95 -26.85 5.34
CA ARG A 279 6.43 -28.06 6.02
C ARG A 279 5.79 -28.22 7.39
N ALA A 280 5.71 -27.15 8.18
CA ALA A 280 5.06 -27.19 9.49
C ALA A 280 3.59 -27.63 9.38
N PHE A 281 2.83 -27.05 8.48
CA PHE A 281 1.41 -27.36 8.29
C PHE A 281 1.21 -28.74 7.62
N TRP A 282 2.09 -29.13 6.70
CA TRP A 282 2.07 -30.44 6.06
C TRP A 282 2.26 -31.56 7.07
N GLN A 283 3.23 -31.41 7.99
CA GLN A 283 3.47 -32.34 9.08
C GLN A 283 2.29 -32.41 10.05
N GLN A 284 1.69 -31.29 10.40
CA GLN A 284 0.48 -31.23 11.23
C GLN A 284 -0.69 -31.98 10.60
N ALA A 285 -0.79 -31.95 9.29
CA ALA A 285 -1.80 -32.69 8.52
C ALA A 285 -1.46 -34.18 8.30
N GLY A 286 -0.37 -34.67 8.88
CA GLY A 286 0.10 -36.05 8.76
C GLY A 286 0.93 -36.30 7.49
N GLY A 287 1.36 -35.26 6.79
CA GLY A 287 2.17 -35.38 5.59
C GLY A 287 3.66 -35.52 5.86
N THR A 288 4.38 -36.08 4.90
CA THR A 288 5.85 -36.19 4.92
C THR A 288 6.45 -35.72 3.59
N ILE A 289 7.72 -35.33 3.63
CA ILE A 289 8.50 -34.85 2.48
C ILE A 289 9.83 -35.62 2.47
N GLY A 290 10.12 -36.27 1.33
CA GLY A 290 11.37 -37.06 1.19
C GLY A 290 12.58 -36.19 0.83
N GLY A 291 12.38 -35.13 0.04
CA GLY A 291 13.42 -34.21 -0.40
C GLY A 291 13.47 -32.92 0.42
N GLY A 292 13.97 -31.87 -0.22
CA GLY A 292 14.08 -30.52 0.35
C GLY A 292 13.33 -29.49 -0.49
N MET A 293 13.73 -28.22 -0.36
CA MET A 293 13.18 -27.13 -1.15
C MET A 293 14.20 -26.62 -2.17
N ARG A 294 13.75 -26.31 -3.35
CA ARG A 294 14.52 -25.55 -4.35
C ARG A 294 13.63 -24.62 -5.15
N LEU A 295 14.23 -23.57 -5.67
CA LEU A 295 13.58 -22.72 -6.66
C LEU A 295 13.61 -23.40 -8.04
N GLY A 296 12.58 -23.18 -8.82
CA GLY A 296 12.49 -23.69 -10.19
C GLY A 296 11.31 -23.13 -10.92
N THR A 297 11.16 -23.52 -12.17
CA THR A 297 10.03 -23.15 -13.02
C THR A 297 9.10 -24.37 -13.20
N LEU A 298 7.80 -24.08 -13.33
CA LEU A 298 6.80 -25.12 -13.55
C LEU A 298 7.09 -25.88 -14.85
N PRO A 299 7.31 -27.22 -14.80
CA PRO A 299 7.45 -28.01 -16.00
C PRO A 299 6.14 -28.04 -16.82
N ALA A 300 6.26 -28.08 -18.15
CA ALA A 300 5.11 -28.07 -19.04
C ALA A 300 4.17 -29.27 -18.88
N ASP A 301 4.70 -30.41 -18.44
CA ASP A 301 3.96 -31.66 -18.24
C ASP A 301 3.44 -31.86 -16.81
N ALA A 302 3.67 -30.90 -15.92
CA ALA A 302 3.18 -30.96 -14.55
C ALA A 302 1.65 -30.96 -14.49
N LYS A 303 1.09 -31.74 -13.57
CA LYS A 303 -0.37 -31.86 -13.42
C LYS A 303 -0.85 -31.08 -12.22
N LEU A 304 -1.90 -30.26 -12.43
CA LEU A 304 -2.54 -29.49 -11.37
C LEU A 304 -3.18 -30.43 -10.34
N LEU A 305 -2.82 -30.25 -9.07
CA LEU A 305 -3.41 -30.96 -7.93
C LEU A 305 -4.42 -30.07 -7.18
N TYR A 306 -4.10 -28.83 -6.97
CA TYR A 306 -4.92 -27.92 -6.16
C TYR A 306 -4.69 -26.48 -6.57
N SER A 307 -5.76 -25.69 -6.54
CA SER A 307 -5.72 -24.24 -6.80
C SER A 307 -6.44 -23.50 -5.69
N HIS A 308 -5.78 -22.50 -5.14
CA HIS A 308 -6.33 -21.61 -4.12
C HIS A 308 -6.56 -20.22 -4.70
N GLU A 309 -7.73 -19.68 -4.44
CA GLU A 309 -8.11 -18.35 -4.90
C GLU A 309 -8.01 -17.34 -3.75
N SER A 310 -7.42 -16.18 -4.04
CA SER A 310 -7.25 -15.10 -3.08
C SER A 310 -8.55 -14.37 -2.73
N LEU A 311 -8.45 -13.40 -1.83
CA LEU A 311 -9.45 -12.34 -1.70
C LEU A 311 -9.59 -11.60 -3.04
N THR A 312 -10.74 -10.97 -3.27
CA THR A 312 -10.94 -10.09 -4.43
C THR A 312 -10.12 -8.81 -4.32
N LEU A 313 -9.85 -8.17 -5.44
CA LEU A 313 -9.12 -6.90 -5.46
C LEU A 313 -9.82 -5.84 -4.60
N ALA A 314 -11.15 -5.76 -4.60
CA ALA A 314 -11.89 -4.83 -3.76
C ALA A 314 -11.58 -5.02 -2.27
N GLU A 315 -11.50 -6.27 -1.79
CA GLU A 315 -11.11 -6.59 -0.43
C GLU A 315 -9.64 -6.26 -0.17
N VAL A 316 -8.77 -6.54 -1.14
CA VAL A 316 -7.32 -6.29 -1.04
C VAL A 316 -7.02 -4.80 -0.95
N ILE A 317 -7.61 -3.96 -1.81
CA ILE A 317 -7.35 -2.50 -1.76
C ILE A 317 -7.81 -1.88 -0.45
N ARG A 318 -8.87 -2.43 0.15
CA ARG A 318 -9.31 -1.99 1.47
C ARG A 318 -8.24 -2.24 2.53
N LEU A 319 -7.62 -3.41 2.52
CA LEU A 319 -6.53 -3.74 3.45
C LEU A 319 -5.29 -2.87 3.17
N VAL A 320 -4.96 -2.64 1.90
CA VAL A 320 -3.85 -1.77 1.50
C VAL A 320 -4.03 -0.35 2.04
N ASN A 321 -5.19 0.25 1.81
CA ASN A 321 -5.43 1.65 2.16
C ASN A 321 -5.73 1.87 3.64
N LYS A 322 -6.50 0.98 4.28
CA LYS A 322 -6.84 1.10 5.71
C LYS A 322 -5.60 0.99 6.60
N TYR A 323 -4.71 0.05 6.29
CA TYR A 323 -3.54 -0.27 7.13
C TYR A 323 -2.22 0.19 6.52
N SER A 324 -2.24 0.77 5.33
CA SER A 324 -1.06 1.26 4.64
C SER A 324 0.01 0.18 4.38
N SER A 325 -0.43 -0.99 3.88
CA SER A 325 0.47 -2.12 3.63
C SER A 325 1.36 -1.88 2.41
N ASN A 326 2.67 -1.82 2.61
CA ASN A 326 3.65 -1.58 1.55
C ASN A 326 3.81 -2.80 0.64
N SER A 327 3.97 -3.99 1.21
CA SER A 327 4.15 -5.22 0.42
C SER A 327 2.92 -5.53 -0.43
N MET A 328 1.72 -5.30 0.10
CA MET A 328 0.48 -5.48 -0.68
C MET A 328 0.38 -4.46 -1.81
N ALA A 329 0.68 -3.18 -1.55
CA ALA A 329 0.68 -2.14 -2.58
C ALA A 329 1.70 -2.46 -3.70
N ARG A 330 2.89 -2.92 -3.33
CA ARG A 330 3.92 -3.34 -4.29
C ARG A 330 3.49 -4.54 -5.12
N ALA A 331 2.78 -5.51 -4.51
CA ALA A 331 2.21 -6.65 -5.23
C ALA A 331 1.16 -6.22 -6.26
N LEU A 332 0.28 -5.27 -5.91
CA LEU A 332 -0.67 -4.68 -6.86
C LEU A 332 0.04 -4.01 -8.03
N PHE A 333 1.05 -3.23 -7.72
CA PHE A 333 1.86 -2.52 -8.71
C PHE A 333 2.50 -3.48 -9.71
N LEU A 334 3.15 -4.54 -9.22
CA LEU A 334 3.75 -5.57 -10.07
C LEU A 334 2.69 -6.38 -10.84
N THR A 335 1.55 -6.66 -10.24
CA THR A 335 0.45 -7.36 -10.92
C THR A 335 -0.05 -6.59 -12.14
N MET A 336 -0.17 -5.27 -12.06
CA MET A 336 -0.53 -4.46 -13.23
C MET A 336 0.51 -4.60 -14.36
N GLY A 337 1.79 -4.68 -14.00
CA GLY A 337 2.86 -4.94 -14.95
C GLY A 337 2.78 -6.33 -15.59
N ALA A 338 2.46 -7.35 -14.78
CA ALA A 338 2.29 -8.72 -15.26
C ALA A 338 1.12 -8.86 -16.25
N GLU A 339 -0.02 -8.27 -15.93
CA GLU A 339 -1.22 -8.33 -16.76
C GLU A 339 -1.07 -7.54 -18.07
N ARG A 340 -0.22 -6.52 -18.08
CA ARG A 340 0.12 -5.77 -19.30
C ARG A 340 0.95 -6.62 -20.28
N ASN A 341 1.81 -7.49 -19.77
CA ASN A 341 2.68 -8.37 -20.54
C ASN A 341 2.49 -9.83 -20.12
N PRO A 342 1.33 -10.46 -20.45
CA PRO A 342 1.04 -11.84 -20.06
C PRO A 342 2.12 -12.82 -20.52
N GLY A 343 2.45 -13.80 -19.66
CA GLY A 343 3.43 -14.82 -19.95
C GLY A 343 4.90 -14.40 -19.72
N ARG A 344 5.14 -13.19 -19.27
CA ARG A 344 6.47 -12.70 -18.88
C ARG A 344 6.49 -12.35 -17.40
N PRO A 345 7.60 -12.60 -16.68
CA PRO A 345 7.75 -12.13 -15.31
C PRO A 345 7.56 -10.62 -15.20
N ALA A 346 6.77 -10.19 -14.22
CA ALA A 346 6.50 -8.77 -14.02
C ALA A 346 7.75 -8.04 -13.55
N THR A 347 8.06 -6.93 -14.20
CA THR A 347 9.16 -6.02 -13.81
C THR A 347 8.60 -4.73 -13.23
N THR A 348 9.40 -4.04 -12.44
CA THR A 348 9.06 -2.69 -11.96
C THR A 348 8.85 -1.72 -13.11
N THR A 349 9.65 -1.83 -14.18
CA THR A 349 9.50 -1.01 -15.39
C THR A 349 8.14 -1.23 -16.06
N ALA A 350 7.72 -2.48 -16.25
CA ALA A 350 6.40 -2.79 -16.82
C ALA A 350 5.27 -2.27 -15.94
N ALA A 351 5.41 -2.33 -14.62
CA ALA A 351 4.44 -1.79 -13.68
C ALA A 351 4.32 -0.25 -13.79
N ARG A 352 5.44 0.45 -13.85
CA ARG A 352 5.46 1.92 -14.07
C ARG A 352 4.76 2.30 -15.38
N GLU A 353 5.06 1.58 -16.46
CA GLU A 353 4.44 1.80 -17.76
C GLU A 353 2.93 1.54 -17.72
N ALA A 354 2.50 0.50 -17.02
CA ALA A 354 1.08 0.18 -16.84
C ALA A 354 0.34 1.34 -16.17
N VAL A 355 0.87 1.88 -15.08
CA VAL A 355 0.26 3.02 -14.37
C VAL A 355 0.29 4.29 -15.22
N ALA A 356 1.41 4.61 -15.85
CA ALA A 356 1.54 5.79 -16.70
C ALA A 356 0.56 5.76 -17.88
N THR A 357 0.43 4.63 -18.56
CA THR A 357 -0.51 4.43 -19.66
C THR A 357 -1.95 4.56 -19.17
N PHE A 358 -2.28 3.97 -18.03
CA PHE A 358 -3.61 4.07 -17.44
C PHE A 358 -3.99 5.54 -17.14
N LEU A 359 -3.11 6.29 -16.49
CA LEU A 359 -3.35 7.71 -16.19
C LEU A 359 -3.56 8.53 -17.47
N ALA A 360 -2.73 8.30 -18.48
CA ALA A 360 -2.86 8.98 -19.77
C ALA A 360 -4.22 8.67 -20.44
N GLN A 361 -4.66 7.42 -20.40
CA GLN A 361 -5.97 7.00 -20.92
C GLN A 361 -7.14 7.66 -20.17
N ARG A 362 -6.95 8.04 -18.93
CA ARG A 362 -7.92 8.80 -18.13
C ARG A 362 -7.80 10.31 -18.30
N GLY A 363 -6.93 10.77 -19.19
CA GLY A 363 -6.72 12.20 -19.41
C GLY A 363 -5.94 12.90 -18.30
N ILE A 364 -5.26 12.16 -17.46
CA ILE A 364 -4.44 12.69 -16.36
C ILE A 364 -3.01 12.82 -16.84
N ALA A 365 -2.59 14.05 -17.12
CA ALA A 365 -1.20 14.37 -17.40
C ALA A 365 -0.44 14.42 -16.07
N ALA A 366 0.65 13.66 -15.98
CA ALA A 366 1.47 13.57 -14.78
C ALA A 366 2.97 13.58 -15.15
N PRO A 367 3.48 14.67 -15.76
CA PRO A 367 4.86 14.72 -16.23
C PRO A 367 5.88 14.67 -15.09
N GLU A 368 5.49 15.09 -13.89
CA GLU A 368 6.32 15.10 -12.68
C GLU A 368 6.32 13.75 -11.93
N LEU A 369 5.41 12.84 -12.27
CA LEU A 369 5.22 11.60 -11.54
C LEU A 369 6.47 10.71 -11.63
N VAL A 370 7.00 10.35 -10.48
CA VAL A 370 8.06 9.36 -10.34
C VAL A 370 7.56 8.21 -9.48
N LEU A 371 7.43 7.05 -10.09
CA LEU A 371 7.06 5.80 -9.42
C LEU A 371 8.27 4.89 -9.31
N GLU A 372 8.57 4.45 -8.11
CA GLU A 372 9.63 3.49 -7.84
C GLU A 372 9.04 2.10 -7.54
N ASN A 373 8.09 2.02 -6.61
CA ASN A 373 7.49 0.76 -6.20
C ASN A 373 5.97 0.80 -5.97
N GLY A 374 5.35 1.95 -6.07
CA GLY A 374 3.89 2.12 -5.92
C GLY A 374 3.38 2.12 -4.48
N SER A 375 4.25 1.94 -3.48
CA SER A 375 3.84 1.93 -2.06
C SER A 375 3.98 3.28 -1.35
N GLY A 376 4.82 4.17 -1.89
CA GLY A 376 5.20 5.40 -1.22
C GLY A 376 6.37 5.24 -0.24
N LEU A 377 6.81 4.02 0.04
CA LEU A 377 8.03 3.78 0.83
C LEU A 377 9.24 3.98 -0.08
N SER A 378 9.58 5.23 -0.32
CA SER A 378 10.60 5.64 -1.27
C SER A 378 11.08 7.06 -0.96
N ARG A 379 12.38 7.30 -1.14
CA ARG A 379 12.96 8.65 -1.11
C ARG A 379 12.78 9.37 -2.45
N ASN A 380 12.44 8.64 -3.52
CA ASN A 380 12.47 9.10 -4.90
C ASN A 380 11.09 9.31 -5.51
N GLU A 381 10.04 8.68 -5.00
CA GLU A 381 8.70 8.87 -5.52
C GLU A 381 8.27 10.33 -5.41
N ARG A 382 7.65 10.85 -6.47
CA ARG A 382 7.20 12.25 -6.57
C ARG A 382 5.87 12.35 -7.27
N ILE A 383 5.03 13.24 -6.76
CA ILE A 383 3.76 13.64 -7.36
C ILE A 383 3.40 15.04 -6.86
N ASN A 384 2.72 15.83 -7.66
CA ASN A 384 2.15 17.09 -7.17
C ASN A 384 0.70 16.90 -6.68
N VAL A 385 0.21 17.85 -5.90
CA VAL A 385 -1.15 17.77 -5.33
C VAL A 385 -2.23 17.89 -6.38
N THR A 386 -1.97 18.55 -7.50
CA THR A 386 -2.92 18.64 -8.62
C THR A 386 -3.16 17.26 -9.24
N THR A 387 -2.10 16.55 -9.59
CA THR A 387 -2.19 15.18 -10.13
C THR A 387 -2.89 14.24 -9.16
N MET A 388 -2.53 14.29 -7.88
CA MET A 388 -3.18 13.46 -6.85
C MET A 388 -4.68 13.76 -6.77
N ALA A 389 -5.07 15.04 -6.81
CA ALA A 389 -6.47 15.45 -6.81
C ALA A 389 -7.21 14.98 -8.07
N GLU A 390 -6.58 15.03 -9.23
CA GLU A 390 -7.17 14.52 -10.48
C GLU A 390 -7.42 13.00 -10.41
N VAL A 391 -6.52 12.24 -9.81
CA VAL A 391 -6.72 10.82 -9.55
C VAL A 391 -7.93 10.59 -8.64
N LEU A 392 -8.04 11.34 -7.55
CA LEU A 392 -9.18 11.25 -6.63
C LEU A 392 -10.51 11.66 -7.29
N LEU A 393 -10.51 12.69 -8.12
CA LEU A 393 -11.69 13.10 -8.88
C LEU A 393 -12.10 12.03 -9.90
N ALA A 394 -11.15 11.43 -10.59
CA ALA A 394 -11.41 10.32 -11.51
C ALA A 394 -12.00 9.12 -10.77
N ALA A 395 -11.45 8.78 -9.60
CA ALA A 395 -11.97 7.73 -8.74
C ALA A 395 -13.41 8.01 -8.27
N TYR A 396 -13.71 9.23 -7.91
CA TYR A 396 -15.06 9.64 -7.49
C TYR A 396 -16.09 9.50 -8.63
N ARG A 397 -15.69 9.73 -9.87
CA ARG A 397 -16.55 9.61 -11.06
C ARG A 397 -16.60 8.20 -11.63
N SER A 398 -15.78 7.29 -11.13
CA SER A 398 -15.69 5.92 -11.59
C SER A 398 -16.94 5.13 -11.20
N GLN A 399 -17.30 4.14 -12.03
CA GLN A 399 -18.29 3.12 -11.65
C GLN A 399 -17.87 2.33 -10.41
N TYR A 400 -16.58 2.29 -10.08
CA TYR A 400 -16.02 1.63 -8.91
C TYR A 400 -15.78 2.58 -7.73
N MET A 401 -16.37 3.76 -7.76
CA MET A 401 -16.24 4.74 -6.67
C MET A 401 -16.60 4.13 -5.30
N PRO A 402 -17.67 3.34 -5.15
CA PRO A 402 -18.00 2.76 -3.86
C PRO A 402 -16.87 1.91 -3.26
N GLU A 403 -16.27 1.03 -4.07
CA GLU A 403 -15.17 0.18 -3.64
C GLU A 403 -13.93 1.01 -3.27
N PHE A 404 -13.60 2.01 -4.09
CA PHE A 404 -12.46 2.88 -3.83
C PHE A 404 -12.67 3.72 -2.56
N ALA A 405 -13.79 4.42 -2.45
CA ALA A 405 -14.08 5.27 -1.30
C ALA A 405 -14.13 4.47 0.01
N ALA A 406 -14.74 3.27 -0.01
CA ALA A 406 -14.80 2.37 1.14
C ALA A 406 -13.42 1.85 1.55
N SER A 407 -12.44 1.83 0.65
CA SER A 407 -11.08 1.39 0.95
C SER A 407 -10.28 2.38 1.80
N LEU A 408 -10.64 3.66 1.78
CA LEU A 408 -9.88 4.70 2.48
C LEU A 408 -10.16 4.69 3.99
N PRO A 409 -9.17 5.05 4.81
CA PRO A 409 -9.37 5.25 6.24
C PRO A 409 -10.48 6.24 6.54
N LEU A 410 -11.29 5.91 7.53
CA LEU A 410 -12.48 6.68 7.92
C LEU A 410 -12.21 7.41 9.24
N SER A 411 -12.46 8.71 9.27
CA SER A 411 -12.15 9.56 10.43
C SER A 411 -12.76 9.03 11.73
N ALA A 412 -11.95 8.98 12.79
CA ALA A 412 -12.29 8.51 14.14
C ALA A 412 -12.94 7.11 14.18
N THR A 413 -12.74 6.29 13.16
CA THR A 413 -13.45 5.01 13.00
C THR A 413 -12.51 3.84 12.75
N ASP A 414 -11.68 3.91 11.71
CA ASP A 414 -10.86 2.77 11.31
C ASP A 414 -9.52 3.16 10.67
N GLY A 415 -8.73 2.14 10.38
CA GLY A 415 -7.45 2.29 9.71
C GLY A 415 -6.52 3.29 10.41
N THR A 416 -5.76 4.00 9.62
CA THR A 416 -4.80 5.00 10.14
C THR A 416 -5.45 6.28 10.64
N LEU A 417 -6.75 6.47 10.43
CA LEU A 417 -7.52 7.59 10.99
C LEU A 417 -8.33 7.25 12.23
N LYS A 418 -8.22 6.03 12.76
CA LYS A 418 -9.03 5.58 13.90
C LYS A 418 -8.97 6.53 15.09
N ARG A 419 -7.83 7.17 15.31
CA ARG A 419 -7.57 8.08 16.44
C ARG A 419 -7.43 9.55 16.04
N ARG A 420 -7.83 9.89 14.81
CA ARG A 420 -7.72 11.26 14.26
C ARG A 420 -9.09 11.83 13.90
N PHE A 421 -9.21 13.16 13.94
CA PHE A 421 -10.43 13.90 13.61
C PHE A 421 -11.62 13.45 14.44
N LYS A 422 -11.43 13.49 15.78
CA LYS A 422 -12.36 12.93 16.77
C LYS A 422 -13.54 13.82 17.13
N ALA A 423 -13.61 15.05 16.60
CA ALA A 423 -14.77 15.90 16.79
C ALA A 423 -16.04 15.13 16.35
N PRO A 424 -17.10 15.07 17.18
CA PRO A 424 -18.25 14.21 16.89
C PRO A 424 -18.89 14.46 15.52
N GLU A 425 -18.91 15.71 15.07
CA GLU A 425 -19.45 16.12 13.77
C GLU A 425 -18.60 15.63 12.60
N MET A 426 -17.33 15.32 12.82
CA MET A 426 -16.39 14.87 11.79
C MET A 426 -16.27 13.34 11.72
N GLN A 427 -16.76 12.64 12.72
CA GLN A 427 -16.66 11.18 12.76
C GLN A 427 -17.35 10.54 11.55
N GLY A 428 -16.59 9.72 10.81
CA GLY A 428 -17.09 9.04 9.61
C GLY A 428 -17.35 9.95 8.41
N ARG A 429 -16.95 11.22 8.46
CA ARG A 429 -17.18 12.19 7.38
C ARG A 429 -15.97 12.35 6.45
N LEU A 430 -14.80 11.89 6.86
CA LEU A 430 -13.57 11.94 6.08
C LEU A 430 -13.17 10.54 5.65
N ARG A 431 -12.81 10.41 4.38
CA ARG A 431 -12.26 9.19 3.78
C ARG A 431 -10.93 9.56 3.15
N MET A 432 -9.83 9.33 3.87
CA MET A 432 -8.55 9.89 3.48
C MET A 432 -7.41 8.92 3.73
N LYS A 433 -6.52 8.81 2.75
CA LYS A 433 -5.27 8.09 2.87
C LYS A 433 -4.23 8.97 3.55
N THR A 434 -3.55 8.42 4.54
CA THR A 434 -2.43 9.05 5.23
C THR A 434 -1.10 8.66 4.61
N GLY A 435 -0.08 9.49 4.82
CA GLY A 435 1.30 9.19 4.46
C GLY A 435 2.26 9.83 5.44
N THR A 436 3.20 9.04 5.96
CA THR A 436 4.22 9.49 6.91
C THR A 436 5.53 8.79 6.61
N LEU A 437 6.57 9.58 6.40
CA LEU A 437 7.97 9.17 6.36
C LEU A 437 8.78 10.22 7.13
N GLU A 438 10.06 9.96 7.35
CA GLU A 438 10.97 11.01 7.78
C GLU A 438 10.88 12.19 6.81
N GLU A 439 10.68 13.39 7.35
CA GLU A 439 10.51 14.64 6.59
C GLU A 439 9.26 14.73 5.72
N VAL A 440 8.29 13.81 5.85
CA VAL A 440 7.06 13.80 5.07
C VAL A 440 5.84 13.58 5.95
N SER A 441 4.83 14.42 5.76
CA SER A 441 3.48 14.18 6.27
C SER A 441 2.46 14.57 5.20
N ALA A 442 1.56 13.64 4.85
CA ALA A 442 0.62 13.81 3.76
C ALA A 442 -0.76 13.24 4.09
N LEU A 443 -1.78 13.80 3.43
CA LEU A 443 -3.16 13.39 3.56
C LEU A 443 -3.87 13.64 2.22
N ALA A 444 -4.62 12.66 1.72
CA ALA A 444 -5.29 12.76 0.43
C ALA A 444 -6.60 11.96 0.42
N GLY A 445 -7.69 12.58 0.02
CA GLY A 445 -8.97 11.90 -0.07
C GLY A 445 -10.16 12.82 -0.16
N PHE A 446 -11.27 12.40 0.43
CA PHE A 446 -12.57 13.05 0.36
C PHE A 446 -13.01 13.55 1.74
N VAL A 447 -13.48 14.80 1.78
CA VAL A 447 -14.12 15.40 2.95
C VAL A 447 -15.60 15.62 2.63
N ASN A 448 -16.48 14.94 3.36
CA ASN A 448 -17.92 15.22 3.33
C ASN A 448 -18.19 16.33 4.34
N ALA A 449 -18.31 17.56 3.84
CA ALA A 449 -18.46 18.74 4.66
C ALA A 449 -19.79 18.79 5.42
N ALA A 450 -19.89 19.66 6.42
CA ALA A 450 -21.12 19.88 7.18
C ALA A 450 -22.28 20.31 6.27
N SER A 451 -22.00 21.03 5.19
CA SER A 451 -22.97 21.43 4.17
C SER A 451 -23.56 20.28 3.35
N GLY A 452 -23.00 19.08 3.44
CA GLY A 452 -23.32 17.95 2.57
C GLY A 452 -22.54 17.92 1.26
N ARG A 453 -21.73 18.94 0.98
CA ARG A 453 -20.86 18.96 -0.20
C ARG A 453 -19.63 18.09 0.04
N THR A 454 -19.11 17.49 -1.04
CA THR A 454 -17.90 16.65 -1.00
C THR A 454 -16.74 17.39 -1.64
N PHE A 455 -15.60 17.39 -0.94
CA PHE A 455 -14.38 18.04 -1.41
C PHE A 455 -13.25 17.03 -1.53
N VAL A 456 -12.58 17.04 -2.68
CA VAL A 456 -11.26 16.43 -2.82
C VAL A 456 -10.27 17.33 -2.12
N THR A 457 -9.49 16.74 -1.19
CA THR A 457 -8.53 17.48 -0.38
C THR A 457 -7.20 16.73 -0.38
N VAL A 458 -6.14 17.42 -0.77
CA VAL A 458 -4.77 16.88 -0.80
C VAL A 458 -3.85 17.87 -0.14
N VAL A 459 -3.03 17.40 0.80
CA VAL A 459 -2.01 18.19 1.47
C VAL A 459 -0.75 17.36 1.62
N ILE A 460 0.39 17.92 1.22
CA ILE A 460 1.70 17.29 1.34
C ILE A 460 2.66 18.30 1.95
N LEU A 461 3.25 17.93 3.08
CA LEU A 461 4.31 18.67 3.74
C LEU A 461 5.62 17.88 3.61
N ASN A 462 6.61 18.52 2.98
CA ASN A 462 7.99 18.03 2.94
C ASN A 462 8.87 19.03 3.72
N HIS A 463 9.21 18.66 4.95
CA HIS A 463 9.96 19.54 5.89
C HIS A 463 10.67 18.66 6.91
N PRO A 464 11.86 19.08 7.41
CA PRO A 464 12.63 18.28 8.37
C PRO A 464 11.88 17.83 9.63
N THR A 465 10.83 18.55 10.04
CA THR A 465 10.02 18.23 11.23
C THR A 465 8.61 17.72 10.90
N ALA A 466 8.32 17.45 9.61
CA ALA A 466 6.96 17.18 9.14
C ALA A 466 6.22 16.11 9.96
N GLU A 467 6.87 14.98 10.22
CA GLU A 467 6.30 13.82 10.92
C GLU A 467 6.30 13.96 12.45
N GLN A 468 6.93 15.01 13.00
CA GLN A 468 7.11 15.20 14.43
C GLN A 468 5.99 16.05 15.08
N GLY A 469 4.88 16.24 14.38
CA GLY A 469 3.72 17.02 14.84
C GLY A 469 3.26 18.11 13.88
N PRO A 470 4.14 18.89 13.24
CA PRO A 470 3.73 19.97 12.33
C PRO A 470 2.79 19.53 11.22
N GLY A 471 3.03 18.36 10.59
CA GLY A 471 2.18 17.85 9.52
C GLY A 471 0.75 17.61 9.98
N GLU A 472 0.54 16.92 11.09
CA GLU A 472 -0.80 16.65 11.61
C GLU A 472 -1.52 17.94 12.06
N ALA A 473 -0.80 18.89 12.63
CA ALA A 473 -1.38 20.17 13.06
C ALA A 473 -1.88 20.99 11.86
N ILE A 474 -1.11 21.05 10.77
CA ILE A 474 -1.48 21.74 9.54
C ILE A 474 -2.65 21.03 8.85
N GLN A 475 -2.63 19.71 8.80
CA GLN A 475 -3.71 18.89 8.24
C GLN A 475 -5.01 19.09 9.02
N ALA A 476 -4.95 19.14 10.34
CA ALA A 476 -6.13 19.38 11.18
C ALA A 476 -6.75 20.74 10.89
N ALA A 477 -5.94 21.80 10.77
CA ALA A 477 -6.44 23.14 10.44
C ALA A 477 -7.09 23.16 9.04
N LEU A 478 -6.46 22.55 8.05
CA LEU A 478 -7.00 22.49 6.69
C LEU A 478 -8.32 21.72 6.64
N VAL A 479 -8.36 20.53 7.20
CA VAL A 479 -9.54 19.66 7.15
C VAL A 479 -10.72 20.31 7.88
N GLN A 480 -10.47 20.93 9.02
CA GLN A 480 -11.51 21.65 9.75
C GLN A 480 -12.07 22.82 8.94
N TRP A 481 -11.24 23.56 8.24
CA TRP A 481 -11.66 24.63 7.34
C TRP A 481 -12.49 24.06 6.17
N VAL A 482 -12.04 22.99 5.51
CA VAL A 482 -12.79 22.34 4.42
C VAL A 482 -14.13 21.81 4.91
N PHE A 483 -14.18 21.21 6.10
CA PHE A 483 -15.42 20.69 6.68
C PHE A 483 -16.46 21.78 6.90
N GLY A 484 -16.04 22.99 7.16
CA GLY A 484 -16.89 24.17 7.34
C GLY A 484 -17.41 24.81 6.03
N GLN A 485 -17.02 24.30 4.84
CA GLN A 485 -17.44 24.86 3.55
C GLN A 485 -18.82 24.30 3.06
#